data_56f2a58f277b3f59dc3d00e1545f9afc
#
_entry.id   56f2a58f277b3f59dc3d00e1545f9afc
#
_cell.length_a   1.000
_cell.length_b   1.000
_cell.length_c   1.000
_cell.angle_alpha   90.00
_cell.angle_beta   90.00
_cell.angle_gamma   90.00
#
_symmetry.space_group_name_H-M   'P 1'
#
loop_
_entity.id
_entity.type
_entity.pdbx_description
1 polymer ?
#
loop_
_entity_poly.entity_id
_entity_poly.type
_entity_poly.pdbx_seq_one_letter_code
_entity_poly.pdbx_strand_id
1 'polypeptide(L)'
;MKKLSYIAVVGMMSLGLASCSLDSENMTDSTTENFPKTEKDATASLAAIYENLNAVNATPQASFYYLSMLASDDNLGGGGANDKMMQALDLLCNYNANMTEQFYKDRYEGIGRANALLSALPNTDLSDEVKAQDIGEAKFLRAFYYYELASQYGNVPLVTVPGTDPSQGDVKDLWAQILMDLRDAAKDMPAKKYSDGHVDKYTAEAMLARVWLFYTGFYGNGTDLAALTSTAYNPLTSVDLPDGSKLTKQDVIGYIDDCVNNSGYSLVPDYRNLWAYTNKYTVEQYPYTAGQNLKWVEDDLNAGASTNPESMFAIKFNKLASWSTTIGYGNGYALHFGIRGGQDVDKTFPFGQGWGAGPVAPNLVDDWKAAEPNDMRRDASIQDVRELPAYAFGGATWADFIQETNYFEKKQAAIAGFDPATNKYQPCFEAIMYGDKGWENGVNFQTSNIHDLVLLRFADVLLMQSELKEDVTGINMVRARAGLAPIGAYSLAALQNERRWELAFEGVRWNDIRRWHIAAAALEKQTNQPTYSRGVPDTNKAHNGGYAARFKATAGFMKMPENQVLQGRVAQNEGWSGADSEYQGW
;
A
#
# COMPACT_ATOMS: atom_id res chain seq x y z
N MET A 1 5.30 -25.54 -86.80
CA MET A 1 5.50 -24.69 -87.96
C MET A 1 5.09 -23.27 -87.62
N LYS A 2 5.97 -22.32 -87.96
CA LYS A 2 5.83 -20.86 -87.95
C LYS A 2 5.73 -20.16 -86.59
N LYS A 3 6.79 -19.56 -86.06
CA LYS A 3 7.54 -18.36 -86.38
C LYS A 3 6.64 -17.15 -86.66
N LEU A 4 6.79 -16.12 -85.78
CA LEU A 4 7.06 -14.71 -86.09
C LEU A 4 6.83 -13.90 -84.83
N SER A 5 7.70 -13.16 -84.35
CA SER A 5 8.59 -12.04 -84.74
C SER A 5 8.19 -10.85 -83.91
N TYR A 6 9.14 -10.35 -83.14
CA TYR A 6 9.13 -9.12 -82.37
C TYR A 6 9.12 -7.88 -83.28
N ILE A 7 8.38 -6.89 -82.88
CA ILE A 7 8.70 -5.51 -83.24
C ILE A 7 8.63 -4.66 -81.92
N ALA A 8 9.76 -4.11 -81.58
CA ALA A 8 9.91 -3.12 -80.51
C ALA A 8 9.51 -1.75 -81.02
N VAL A 9 8.67 -1.07 -80.30
CA VAL A 9 8.50 0.37 -80.44
C VAL A 9 8.89 1.00 -79.09
N VAL A 10 10.03 1.67 -79.13
CA VAL A 10 10.51 2.56 -78.06
C VAL A 10 9.74 3.84 -78.22
N GLY A 11 8.86 4.13 -77.31
CA GLY A 11 8.22 5.43 -77.14
C GLY A 11 8.65 6.01 -75.78
N MET A 12 9.59 6.95 -75.78
CA MET A 12 9.88 7.80 -74.66
C MET A 12 8.63 8.62 -74.30
N MET A 13 8.06 8.37 -73.16
CA MET A 13 7.27 9.35 -72.43
C MET A 13 7.92 9.58 -71.08
N SER A 14 8.56 10.72 -70.97
CA SER A 14 8.94 11.37 -69.70
C SER A 14 7.68 11.73 -68.93
N LEU A 15 7.24 10.86 -68.05
CA LEU A 15 6.25 11.18 -67.01
C LEU A 15 7.01 11.45 -65.72
N GLY A 16 6.85 12.68 -65.20
CA GLY A 16 7.43 13.13 -63.96
C GLY A 16 7.09 12.18 -62.83
N LEU A 17 8.12 11.76 -62.12
CA LEU A 17 8.00 11.17 -60.78
C LEU A 17 7.49 12.27 -59.82
N ALA A 18 6.17 12.40 -59.77
CA ALA A 18 5.55 12.93 -58.56
C ALA A 18 5.71 11.81 -57.52
N SER A 19 6.75 11.93 -56.69
CA SER A 19 6.86 11.17 -55.45
C SER A 19 5.66 11.56 -54.58
N CYS A 20 4.57 10.81 -54.66
CA CYS A 20 3.65 10.73 -53.55
C CYS A 20 4.43 10.10 -52.41
N SER A 21 4.80 10.86 -51.40
CA SER A 21 5.14 10.30 -50.11
C SER A 21 3.92 9.50 -49.64
N LEU A 22 4.02 8.18 -49.72
CA LEU A 22 3.12 7.30 -49.00
C LEU A 22 3.55 7.30 -47.54
N ASP A 23 3.39 8.45 -46.88
CA ASP A 23 3.25 8.47 -45.43
C ASP A 23 1.82 7.97 -45.17
N SER A 24 1.70 6.64 -45.15
CA SER A 24 0.52 6.03 -44.57
C SER A 24 0.64 6.25 -43.08
N GLU A 25 -0.02 7.30 -42.58
CA GLU A 25 -0.29 7.36 -41.13
C GLU A 25 -0.97 6.06 -40.76
N ASN A 26 -0.31 5.29 -39.90
CA ASN A 26 -0.90 4.08 -39.37
C ASN A 26 -2.03 4.48 -38.40
N MET A 27 -3.24 4.58 -38.93
CA MET A 27 -4.44 4.99 -38.19
C MET A 27 -4.99 3.89 -37.27
N THR A 28 -4.36 2.70 -37.30
CA THR A 28 -4.84 1.52 -36.56
C THR A 28 -4.00 1.17 -35.33
N ASP A 29 -2.72 1.57 -35.29
CA ASP A 29 -1.86 1.32 -34.14
C ASP A 29 -1.73 2.60 -33.30
N SER A 30 -2.02 2.50 -32.03
CA SER A 30 -1.79 3.57 -31.07
C SER A 30 -0.29 3.67 -30.77
N THR A 31 0.30 4.81 -31.09
CA THR A 31 1.69 5.16 -30.79
C THR A 31 1.73 6.36 -29.86
N THR A 32 2.86 6.65 -29.22
CA THR A 32 3.02 7.86 -28.41
C THR A 32 2.90 9.16 -29.22
N GLU A 33 2.95 9.10 -30.55
CA GLU A 33 2.78 10.24 -31.45
C GLU A 33 1.30 10.51 -31.80
N ASN A 34 0.45 9.47 -31.71
CA ASN A 34 -0.95 9.57 -32.12
C ASN A 34 -1.95 9.22 -31.01
N PHE A 35 -1.50 8.96 -29.77
CA PHE A 35 -2.34 8.61 -28.63
C PHE A 35 -1.75 9.14 -27.32
N PRO A 36 -2.54 9.82 -26.44
CA PRO A 36 -3.98 10.08 -26.56
C PRO A 36 -4.30 11.24 -27.52
N LYS A 37 -5.44 11.21 -28.21
CA LYS A 37 -5.94 12.31 -29.07
C LYS A 37 -7.11 13.05 -28.44
N THR A 38 -7.90 12.37 -27.66
CA THR A 38 -9.11 12.89 -27.03
C THR A 38 -9.02 12.79 -25.52
N GLU A 39 -9.85 13.55 -24.81
CA GLU A 39 -10.00 13.44 -23.35
C GLU A 39 -10.35 12.00 -22.92
N LYS A 40 -11.20 11.31 -23.69
CA LYS A 40 -11.51 9.90 -23.43
C LYS A 40 -10.29 8.99 -23.52
N ASP A 41 -9.38 9.26 -24.46
CA ASP A 41 -8.14 8.48 -24.58
C ASP A 41 -7.20 8.76 -23.41
N ALA A 42 -7.10 10.02 -22.98
CA ALA A 42 -6.31 10.42 -21.82
C ALA A 42 -6.84 9.77 -20.54
N THR A 43 -8.17 9.83 -20.32
CA THR A 43 -8.85 9.13 -19.22
C THR A 43 -8.58 7.62 -19.24
N ALA A 44 -8.64 6.98 -20.41
CA ALA A 44 -8.36 5.54 -20.53
C ALA A 44 -6.89 5.21 -20.21
N SER A 45 -5.96 6.07 -20.64
CA SER A 45 -4.53 5.91 -20.33
C SER A 45 -4.26 6.09 -18.83
N LEU A 46 -4.90 7.08 -18.20
CA LEU A 46 -4.81 7.32 -16.77
C LEU A 46 -5.41 6.17 -15.97
N ALA A 47 -6.58 5.65 -16.37
CA ALA A 47 -7.21 4.48 -15.77
C ALA A 47 -6.31 3.23 -15.82
N ALA A 48 -5.54 3.06 -16.90
CA ALA A 48 -4.55 1.97 -17.00
C ALA A 48 -3.37 2.13 -16.04
N ILE A 49 -3.03 3.37 -15.63
CA ILE A 49 -2.03 3.59 -14.57
C ILE A 49 -2.66 3.23 -13.22
N TYR A 50 -3.88 3.70 -12.92
CA TYR A 50 -4.59 3.35 -11.67
C TYR A 50 -4.82 1.84 -11.51
N GLU A 51 -5.10 1.12 -12.62
CA GLU A 51 -5.31 -0.33 -12.59
C GLU A 51 -4.10 -1.06 -11.96
N ASN A 52 -2.90 -0.52 -12.10
CA ASN A 52 -1.70 -1.09 -11.48
C ASN A 52 -1.75 -1.13 -9.94
N LEU A 53 -2.56 -0.29 -9.29
CA LEU A 53 -2.82 -0.40 -7.85
C LEU A 53 -3.47 -1.75 -7.52
N ASN A 54 -4.42 -2.19 -8.35
CA ASN A 54 -5.16 -3.43 -8.14
C ASN A 54 -4.42 -4.67 -8.68
N ALA A 55 -3.60 -4.53 -9.72
CA ALA A 55 -2.84 -5.64 -10.30
C ALA A 55 -1.99 -6.36 -9.24
N VAL A 56 -1.41 -5.60 -8.31
CA VAL A 56 -0.61 -6.13 -7.20
C VAL A 56 -1.43 -7.01 -6.25
N ASN A 57 -2.74 -6.81 -6.17
CA ASN A 57 -3.62 -7.62 -5.33
C ASN A 57 -3.75 -9.09 -5.79
N ALA A 58 -3.32 -9.42 -7.00
CA ALA A 58 -3.26 -10.82 -7.46
C ALA A 58 -2.21 -11.64 -6.69
N THR A 59 -1.15 -10.98 -6.20
CA THR A 59 -0.10 -11.56 -5.34
C THR A 59 0.21 -10.62 -4.18
N PRO A 60 -0.74 -10.34 -3.28
CA PRO A 60 -0.63 -9.28 -2.28
C PRO A 60 0.58 -9.48 -1.36
N GLN A 61 0.97 -10.72 -1.09
CA GLN A 61 2.14 -11.06 -0.25
C GLN A 61 3.46 -10.49 -0.78
N ALA A 62 3.57 -10.26 -2.09
CA ALA A 62 4.78 -9.68 -2.68
C ALA A 62 4.85 -8.16 -2.51
N SER A 63 3.73 -7.51 -2.17
CA SER A 63 3.59 -6.05 -2.15
C SER A 63 4.31 -5.39 -0.99
N PHE A 64 4.64 -4.12 -1.18
CA PHE A 64 5.21 -3.30 -0.11
C PHE A 64 4.25 -3.13 1.08
N TYR A 65 2.94 -2.99 0.82
CA TYR A 65 1.96 -2.90 1.90
C TYR A 65 1.99 -4.14 2.79
N TYR A 66 2.01 -5.33 2.18
CA TYR A 66 2.06 -6.60 2.91
C TYR A 66 3.36 -6.74 3.72
N LEU A 67 4.50 -6.42 3.09
CA LEU A 67 5.79 -6.35 3.77
C LEU A 67 5.73 -5.39 4.96
N SER A 68 5.20 -4.18 4.76
CA SER A 68 5.16 -3.13 5.78
C SER A 68 4.32 -3.50 7.00
N MET A 69 3.32 -4.36 6.81
CA MET A 69 2.57 -4.95 7.92
C MET A 69 3.43 -5.95 8.69
N LEU A 70 3.95 -6.98 8.01
CA LEU A 70 4.60 -8.13 8.65
C LEU A 70 6.01 -7.86 9.16
N ALA A 71 6.76 -6.98 8.50
CA ALA A 71 8.11 -6.61 8.93
C ALA A 71 8.14 -5.56 10.05
N SER A 72 6.98 -5.05 10.48
CA SER A 72 6.89 -4.12 11.61
C SER A 72 6.93 -4.83 12.96
N ASP A 73 7.10 -4.07 14.04
CA ASP A 73 7.05 -4.57 15.42
C ASP A 73 5.62 -4.72 15.97
N ASP A 74 4.60 -4.56 15.13
CA ASP A 74 3.18 -4.64 15.50
C ASP A 74 2.53 -5.98 15.12
N ASN A 75 3.10 -6.71 14.15
CA ASN A 75 2.58 -7.97 13.65
C ASN A 75 3.67 -9.06 13.60
N LEU A 76 3.24 -10.32 13.67
CA LEU A 76 4.07 -11.49 13.38
C LEU A 76 3.71 -12.05 12.00
N GLY A 77 4.49 -12.97 11.45
CA GLY A 77 4.23 -13.56 10.14
C GLY A 77 2.91 -14.35 10.08
N GLY A 78 2.72 -15.27 10.98
CA GLY A 78 1.49 -16.06 11.08
C GLY A 78 1.30 -17.07 9.94
N GLY A 79 0.02 -17.34 9.62
CA GLY A 79 -0.37 -18.30 8.61
C GLY A 79 -0.17 -19.75 9.03
N GLY A 80 -0.27 -20.70 8.11
CA GLY A 80 0.03 -22.12 8.36
C GLY A 80 1.48 -22.48 8.06
N ALA A 81 1.86 -23.70 8.35
CA ALA A 81 3.23 -24.20 8.15
C ALA A 81 3.74 -24.09 6.70
N ASN A 82 2.84 -23.99 5.72
CA ASN A 82 3.19 -23.86 4.31
C ASN A 82 3.19 -22.40 3.81
N ASP A 83 2.74 -21.43 4.62
CA ASP A 83 2.67 -20.01 4.27
C ASP A 83 4.03 -19.32 4.49
N LYS A 84 5.07 -19.92 3.92
CA LYS A 84 6.49 -19.55 4.14
C LYS A 84 6.80 -18.09 3.81
N MET A 85 6.07 -17.50 2.88
CA MET A 85 6.30 -16.11 2.50
C MET A 85 5.93 -15.14 3.62
N MET A 86 4.82 -15.40 4.34
CA MET A 86 4.41 -14.59 5.49
C MET A 86 5.50 -14.56 6.56
N GLN A 87 6.00 -15.75 6.92
CA GLN A 87 7.03 -15.91 7.94
C GLN A 87 8.38 -15.33 7.49
N ALA A 88 8.72 -15.49 6.21
CA ALA A 88 9.96 -14.96 5.66
C ALA A 88 9.98 -13.43 5.64
N LEU A 89 8.84 -12.78 5.36
CA LEU A 89 8.73 -11.33 5.40
C LEU A 89 8.89 -10.78 6.82
N ASP A 90 8.21 -11.36 7.80
CA ASP A 90 8.36 -11.03 9.22
C ASP A 90 9.84 -11.10 9.66
N LEU A 91 10.51 -12.18 9.30
CA LEU A 91 11.89 -12.45 9.70
C LEU A 91 12.95 -11.76 8.83
N LEU A 92 12.57 -10.98 7.82
CA LEU A 92 13.48 -10.42 6.80
C LEU A 92 14.38 -11.51 6.18
N CYS A 93 13.78 -12.64 5.83
CA CYS A 93 14.45 -13.81 5.27
C CYS A 93 13.94 -14.14 3.87
N ASN A 94 14.69 -14.94 3.15
CA ASN A 94 14.41 -15.38 1.79
C ASN A 94 13.98 -16.85 1.79
N TYR A 95 12.78 -17.16 1.30
CA TYR A 95 12.37 -18.53 1.13
C TYR A 95 12.50 -19.04 -0.32
N ASN A 96 12.61 -18.13 -1.29
CA ASN A 96 13.00 -18.42 -2.68
C ASN A 96 13.64 -17.19 -3.36
N ALA A 97 14.35 -17.43 -4.47
CA ALA A 97 15.19 -16.43 -5.13
C ALA A 97 14.42 -15.22 -5.68
N ASN A 98 13.16 -15.41 -6.07
CA ASN A 98 12.33 -14.39 -6.74
C ASN A 98 11.01 -14.15 -5.98
N MET A 99 11.03 -14.22 -4.67
CA MET A 99 9.89 -14.19 -3.76
C MET A 99 8.96 -12.98 -3.99
N THR A 100 9.51 -11.81 -4.32
CA THR A 100 8.76 -10.58 -4.56
C THR A 100 8.89 -10.04 -5.99
N GLU A 101 9.35 -10.86 -6.94
CA GLU A 101 9.60 -10.42 -8.32
C GLU A 101 8.36 -9.89 -9.03
N GLN A 102 7.18 -10.48 -8.76
CA GLN A 102 5.94 -10.05 -9.41
C GLN A 102 5.62 -8.59 -9.06
N PHE A 103 5.72 -8.22 -7.79
CA PHE A 103 5.52 -6.83 -7.35
C PHE A 103 6.51 -5.85 -8.03
N TYR A 104 7.78 -6.25 -8.13
CA TYR A 104 8.80 -5.44 -8.81
C TYR A 104 8.39 -5.18 -10.27
N LYS A 105 8.00 -6.22 -10.99
CA LYS A 105 7.55 -6.11 -12.39
C LYS A 105 6.30 -5.26 -12.55
N ASP A 106 5.28 -5.53 -11.73
CA ASP A 106 4.00 -4.82 -11.80
C ASP A 106 4.21 -3.31 -11.58
N ARG A 107 5.00 -2.91 -10.59
CA ARG A 107 5.26 -1.49 -10.35
C ARG A 107 6.04 -0.83 -11.49
N TYR A 108 7.01 -1.51 -12.09
CA TYR A 108 7.68 -0.99 -13.29
C TYR A 108 6.77 -0.91 -14.51
N GLU A 109 5.79 -1.79 -14.63
CA GLU A 109 4.75 -1.68 -15.67
C GLU A 109 3.89 -0.42 -15.45
N GLY A 110 3.44 -0.16 -14.22
CA GLY A 110 2.73 1.07 -13.87
C GLY A 110 3.56 2.34 -14.14
N ILE A 111 4.84 2.32 -13.79
CA ILE A 111 5.80 3.41 -14.10
C ILE A 111 5.93 3.61 -15.62
N GLY A 112 6.05 2.54 -16.39
CA GLY A 112 6.11 2.60 -17.85
C GLY A 112 4.88 3.23 -18.47
N ARG A 113 3.68 2.87 -18.01
CA ARG A 113 2.41 3.47 -18.42
C ARG A 113 2.35 4.97 -18.07
N ALA A 114 2.80 5.36 -16.86
CA ALA A 114 2.87 6.76 -16.44
C ALA A 114 3.85 7.55 -17.31
N ASN A 115 5.04 7.02 -17.58
CA ASN A 115 6.04 7.65 -18.46
C ASN A 115 5.50 7.87 -19.88
N ALA A 116 4.78 6.89 -20.43
CA ALA A 116 4.16 7.03 -21.75
C ALA A 116 3.13 8.17 -21.79
N LEU A 117 2.23 8.23 -20.80
CA LEU A 117 1.23 9.30 -20.72
C LEU A 117 1.89 10.68 -20.51
N LEU A 118 2.85 10.79 -19.60
CA LEU A 118 3.57 12.03 -19.33
C LEU A 118 4.35 12.56 -20.54
N SER A 119 4.85 11.66 -21.39
CA SER A 119 5.53 12.02 -22.64
C SER A 119 4.57 12.49 -23.73
N ALA A 120 3.36 11.97 -23.78
CA ALA A 120 2.39 12.24 -24.82
C ALA A 120 1.52 13.48 -24.54
N LEU A 121 1.01 13.64 -23.30
CA LEU A 121 0.05 14.67 -22.93
C LEU A 121 0.45 16.10 -23.29
N PRO A 122 1.71 16.56 -23.12
CA PRO A 122 2.10 17.92 -23.46
C PRO A 122 1.86 18.28 -24.94
N ASN A 123 1.90 17.30 -25.83
CA ASN A 123 1.79 17.46 -27.28
C ASN A 123 0.36 17.29 -27.82
N THR A 124 -0.64 17.13 -26.93
CA THR A 124 -2.04 16.99 -27.31
C THR A 124 -2.75 18.35 -27.43
N ASP A 125 -3.91 18.38 -28.09
CA ASP A 125 -4.80 19.54 -28.17
C ASP A 125 -5.83 19.61 -27.02
N LEU A 126 -5.61 18.84 -25.93
CA LEU A 126 -6.47 18.88 -24.76
C LEU A 126 -6.37 20.21 -24.01
N SER A 127 -7.42 20.56 -23.26
CA SER A 127 -7.43 21.79 -22.47
C SER A 127 -6.32 21.78 -21.41
N ASP A 128 -5.83 22.96 -21.04
CA ASP A 128 -4.78 23.09 -20.02
C ASP A 128 -5.22 22.53 -18.66
N GLU A 129 -6.53 22.63 -18.32
CA GLU A 129 -7.08 22.08 -17.07
C GLU A 129 -7.03 20.56 -17.06
N VAL A 130 -7.43 19.91 -18.16
CA VAL A 130 -7.34 18.44 -18.30
C VAL A 130 -5.89 17.98 -18.25
N LYS A 131 -5.00 18.66 -19.00
CA LYS A 131 -3.57 18.34 -18.97
C LYS A 131 -2.97 18.46 -17.56
N ALA A 132 -3.28 19.55 -16.85
CA ALA A 132 -2.77 19.78 -15.50
C ALA A 132 -3.21 18.67 -14.53
N GLN A 133 -4.48 18.26 -14.59
CA GLN A 133 -5.02 17.18 -13.77
C GLN A 133 -4.36 15.84 -14.12
N ASP A 134 -4.39 15.42 -15.39
CA ASP A 134 -3.91 14.11 -15.82
C ASP A 134 -2.39 13.96 -15.66
N ILE A 135 -1.61 15.03 -15.92
CA ILE A 135 -0.17 15.07 -15.67
C ILE A 135 0.11 14.97 -14.17
N GLY A 136 -0.64 15.69 -13.34
CA GLY A 136 -0.50 15.65 -11.88
C GLY A 136 -0.79 14.25 -11.32
N GLU A 137 -1.87 13.63 -11.74
CA GLU A 137 -2.22 12.26 -11.32
C GLU A 137 -1.18 11.23 -11.80
N ALA A 138 -0.72 11.32 -13.05
CA ALA A 138 0.31 10.42 -13.58
C ALA A 138 1.65 10.58 -12.84
N LYS A 139 2.07 11.82 -12.49
CA LYS A 139 3.24 12.09 -11.65
C LYS A 139 3.06 11.53 -10.25
N PHE A 140 1.90 11.75 -9.62
CA PHE A 140 1.59 11.20 -8.31
C PHE A 140 1.71 9.67 -8.29
N LEU A 141 1.07 8.98 -9.25
CA LEU A 141 1.11 7.51 -9.32
C LEU A 141 2.51 6.98 -9.61
N ARG A 142 3.27 7.63 -10.50
CA ARG A 142 4.67 7.28 -10.76
C ARG A 142 5.51 7.40 -9.49
N ALA A 143 5.37 8.51 -8.78
CA ALA A 143 6.06 8.75 -7.52
C ALA A 143 5.66 7.73 -6.45
N PHE A 144 4.37 7.37 -6.35
CA PHE A 144 3.88 6.36 -5.42
C PHE A 144 4.47 4.98 -5.71
N TYR A 145 4.51 4.58 -6.98
CA TYR A 145 5.11 3.29 -7.38
C TYR A 145 6.61 3.23 -7.10
N TYR A 146 7.33 4.32 -7.36
CA TYR A 146 8.74 4.42 -6.98
C TYR A 146 8.94 4.45 -5.47
N TYR A 147 8.08 5.14 -4.72
CA TYR A 147 8.14 5.16 -3.26
C TYR A 147 8.01 3.76 -2.67
N GLU A 148 7.09 2.95 -3.16
CA GLU A 148 6.95 1.56 -2.71
C GLU A 148 8.18 0.72 -3.10
N LEU A 149 8.63 0.79 -4.36
CA LEU A 149 9.83 0.08 -4.82
C LEU A 149 11.07 0.48 -4.02
N ALA A 150 11.31 1.78 -3.83
CA ALA A 150 12.46 2.30 -3.09
C ALA A 150 12.38 1.98 -1.59
N SER A 151 11.17 1.95 -1.02
CA SER A 151 10.97 1.53 0.37
C SER A 151 11.23 0.03 0.55
N GLN A 152 10.86 -0.80 -0.42
CA GLN A 152 11.03 -2.26 -0.34
C GLN A 152 12.45 -2.71 -0.71
N TYR A 153 13.05 -2.11 -1.74
CA TYR A 153 14.30 -2.59 -2.32
C TYR A 153 15.49 -1.62 -2.20
N GLY A 154 15.26 -0.41 -1.71
CA GLY A 154 16.30 0.61 -1.65
C GLY A 154 16.60 1.24 -3.01
N ASN A 155 17.82 1.06 -3.51
CA ASN A 155 18.22 1.64 -4.77
C ASN A 155 17.72 0.81 -5.97
N VAL A 156 16.72 1.30 -6.67
CA VAL A 156 16.17 0.70 -7.89
C VAL A 156 16.42 1.61 -9.10
N PRO A 157 16.44 1.07 -10.33
CA PRO A 157 16.65 1.87 -11.54
C PRO A 157 15.61 2.99 -11.69
N LEU A 158 16.05 4.21 -11.90
CA LEU A 158 15.20 5.34 -12.21
C LEU A 158 14.98 5.45 -13.72
N VAL A 159 13.75 5.31 -14.18
CA VAL A 159 13.33 5.45 -15.58
C VAL A 159 12.20 6.46 -15.65
N THR A 160 12.45 7.61 -16.29
CA THR A 160 11.45 8.69 -16.45
C THR A 160 11.07 8.93 -17.91
N VAL A 161 11.79 8.30 -18.85
CA VAL A 161 11.56 8.43 -20.29
C VAL A 161 11.32 7.05 -20.91
N PRO A 162 10.27 6.87 -21.73
CA PRO A 162 10.01 5.61 -22.41
C PRO A 162 11.21 5.13 -23.24
N GLY A 163 11.48 3.83 -23.23
CA GLY A 163 12.56 3.24 -24.04
C GLY A 163 13.97 3.41 -23.48
N THR A 164 14.13 4.02 -22.31
CA THR A 164 15.43 4.10 -21.62
C THR A 164 15.80 2.75 -21.00
N ASP A 165 17.03 2.30 -21.21
CA ASP A 165 17.52 1.07 -20.58
C ASP A 165 17.70 1.28 -19.07
N PRO A 166 17.02 0.49 -18.23
CA PRO A 166 17.07 0.67 -16.79
C PRO A 166 18.42 0.23 -16.22
N SER A 167 19.08 1.14 -15.51
CA SER A 167 20.27 0.84 -14.70
C SER A 167 20.17 1.58 -13.37
N GLN A 168 20.79 1.01 -12.33
CA GLN A 168 20.89 1.71 -11.04
C GLN A 168 21.75 2.96 -11.17
N GLY A 169 21.23 4.07 -10.64
CA GLY A 169 21.94 5.33 -10.46
C GLY A 169 22.24 5.61 -8.98
N ASP A 170 22.37 6.86 -8.62
CA ASP A 170 22.43 7.28 -7.21
C ASP A 170 21.01 7.20 -6.59
N VAL A 171 20.93 6.61 -5.41
CA VAL A 171 19.66 6.53 -4.66
C VAL A 171 19.10 7.91 -4.31
N LYS A 172 19.96 8.94 -4.21
CA LYS A 172 19.53 10.32 -3.97
C LYS A 172 18.75 10.88 -5.16
N ASP A 173 19.18 10.56 -6.38
CA ASP A 173 18.48 10.99 -7.60
C ASP A 173 17.09 10.35 -7.70
N LEU A 174 16.97 9.07 -7.30
CA LEU A 174 15.68 8.38 -7.23
C LEU A 174 14.72 9.09 -6.27
N TRP A 175 15.15 9.38 -5.04
CA TRP A 175 14.29 10.05 -4.06
C TRP A 175 14.01 11.52 -4.43
N ALA A 176 14.98 12.22 -5.02
CA ALA A 176 14.79 13.57 -5.55
C ALA A 176 13.73 13.60 -6.66
N GLN A 177 13.72 12.60 -7.55
CA GLN A 177 12.68 12.48 -8.58
C GLN A 177 11.29 12.20 -7.99
N ILE A 178 11.19 11.30 -7.01
CA ILE A 178 9.93 11.00 -6.32
C ILE A 178 9.36 12.28 -5.67
N LEU A 179 10.21 13.03 -4.96
CA LEU A 179 9.83 14.29 -4.32
C LEU A 179 9.44 15.36 -5.35
N MET A 180 10.16 15.44 -6.48
CA MET A 180 9.83 16.38 -7.55
C MET A 180 8.47 16.07 -8.19
N ASP A 181 8.20 14.81 -8.49
CA ASP A 181 6.92 14.40 -9.06
C ASP A 181 5.75 14.74 -8.13
N LEU A 182 5.89 14.50 -6.82
CA LEU A 182 4.84 14.84 -5.84
C LEU A 182 4.69 16.35 -5.65
N ARG A 183 5.80 17.10 -5.62
CA ARG A 183 5.76 18.57 -5.56
C ARG A 183 5.04 19.15 -6.77
N ASP A 184 5.36 18.67 -7.96
CA ASP A 184 4.76 19.14 -9.20
C ASP A 184 3.26 18.77 -9.25
N ALA A 185 2.90 17.56 -8.86
CA ALA A 185 1.50 17.16 -8.74
C ALA A 185 0.73 18.07 -7.78
N ALA A 186 1.29 18.34 -6.59
CA ALA A 186 0.70 19.23 -5.59
C ALA A 186 0.57 20.68 -6.08
N LYS A 187 1.52 21.15 -6.90
CA LYS A 187 1.55 22.53 -7.40
C LYS A 187 0.61 22.73 -8.59
N ASP A 188 0.58 21.77 -9.52
CA ASP A 188 0.01 21.96 -10.84
C ASP A 188 -1.45 21.48 -10.95
N MET A 189 -1.88 20.52 -10.11
CA MET A 189 -3.26 20.07 -10.10
C MET A 189 -4.22 21.16 -9.62
N PRO A 190 -5.45 21.24 -10.17
CA PRO A 190 -6.50 22.12 -9.68
C PRO A 190 -6.85 21.85 -8.22
N ALA A 191 -7.17 22.91 -7.46
CA ALA A 191 -7.61 22.82 -6.08
C ALA A 191 -9.06 22.29 -5.99
N LYS A 192 -9.25 21.02 -6.36
CA LYS A 192 -10.53 20.31 -6.38
C LYS A 192 -10.36 18.98 -5.64
N LYS A 193 -11.31 18.67 -4.77
CA LYS A 193 -11.38 17.38 -4.08
C LYS A 193 -12.16 16.39 -4.92
N TYR A 194 -11.63 15.18 -5.06
CA TYR A 194 -12.32 14.06 -5.69
C TYR A 194 -12.77 13.05 -4.63
N SER A 195 -13.79 12.27 -4.93
CA SER A 195 -14.31 11.22 -4.05
C SER A 195 -14.57 9.90 -4.79
N ASP A 196 -14.18 9.85 -6.07
CA ASP A 196 -14.39 8.71 -6.98
C ASP A 196 -13.19 7.78 -7.11
N GLY A 197 -12.11 8.07 -6.36
CA GLY A 197 -10.86 7.31 -6.37
C GLY A 197 -9.71 8.00 -7.09
N HIS A 198 -9.98 9.07 -7.84
CA HIS A 198 -8.93 9.93 -8.38
C HIS A 198 -8.21 10.69 -7.27
N VAL A 199 -6.91 10.85 -7.40
CA VAL A 199 -6.13 11.69 -6.47
C VAL A 199 -6.32 13.16 -6.81
N ASP A 200 -6.23 13.99 -5.79
CA ASP A 200 -6.32 15.44 -5.90
C ASP A 200 -5.03 16.12 -5.43
N LYS A 201 -4.98 17.43 -5.59
CA LYS A 201 -3.87 18.26 -5.12
C LYS A 201 -3.51 17.98 -3.66
N TYR A 202 -4.50 17.88 -2.79
CA TYR A 202 -4.30 17.73 -1.36
C TYR A 202 -3.79 16.34 -0.99
N THR A 203 -4.18 15.33 -1.74
CA THR A 203 -3.61 13.98 -1.63
C THR A 203 -2.13 13.99 -2.01
N ALA A 204 -1.75 14.74 -3.05
CA ALA A 204 -0.34 14.91 -3.44
C ALA A 204 0.47 15.67 -2.39
N GLU A 205 -0.08 16.72 -1.78
CA GLU A 205 0.55 17.46 -0.67
C GLU A 205 0.80 16.57 0.55
N ALA A 206 -0.18 15.77 0.92
CA ALA A 206 -0.06 14.83 2.03
C ALA A 206 0.97 13.72 1.74
N MET A 207 0.98 13.18 0.51
CA MET A 207 1.96 12.16 0.12
C MET A 207 3.37 12.74 0.02
N LEU A 208 3.50 13.99 -0.44
CA LEU A 208 4.78 14.71 -0.42
C LEU A 208 5.36 14.79 1.00
N ALA A 209 4.54 15.13 1.99
CA ALA A 209 4.96 15.18 3.38
C ALA A 209 5.38 13.78 3.90
N ARG A 210 4.64 12.71 3.57
CA ARG A 210 4.98 11.33 3.96
C ARG A 210 6.33 10.90 3.38
N VAL A 211 6.54 11.12 2.09
CA VAL A 211 7.79 10.77 1.40
C VAL A 211 8.96 11.61 1.91
N TRP A 212 8.74 12.90 2.12
CA TRP A 212 9.73 13.80 2.71
C TRP A 212 10.20 13.29 4.08
N LEU A 213 9.28 13.00 4.99
CA LEU A 213 9.60 12.51 6.34
C LEU A 213 10.35 11.19 6.29
N PHE A 214 9.96 10.28 5.37
CA PHE A 214 10.68 9.02 5.22
C PHE A 214 12.10 9.25 4.68
N TYR A 215 12.23 9.91 3.54
CA TYR A 215 13.53 10.09 2.90
C TYR A 215 14.51 10.88 3.78
N THR A 216 14.08 12.03 4.26
CA THR A 216 14.97 12.91 5.06
C THR A 216 15.35 12.29 6.41
N GLY A 217 14.44 11.54 7.04
CA GLY A 217 14.72 10.83 8.28
C GLY A 217 15.64 9.64 8.05
N PHE A 218 15.28 8.73 7.16
CA PHE A 218 15.98 7.46 6.97
C PHE A 218 17.39 7.64 6.36
N TYR A 219 17.52 8.54 5.38
CA TYR A 219 18.80 8.82 4.72
C TYR A 219 19.56 10.03 5.31
N GLY A 220 19.11 10.54 6.44
CA GLY A 220 19.69 11.72 7.08
C GLY A 220 21.16 11.56 7.52
N ASN A 221 21.58 10.34 7.80
CA ASN A 221 22.96 10.01 8.18
C ASN A 221 23.85 9.56 6.99
N GLY A 222 23.25 9.33 5.81
CA GLY A 222 23.95 8.81 4.64
C GLY A 222 23.20 7.66 3.97
N THR A 223 23.82 7.03 2.98
CA THR A 223 23.19 6.01 2.13
C THR A 223 23.77 4.61 2.30
N ASP A 224 24.87 4.47 3.03
CA ASP A 224 25.47 3.16 3.31
C ASP A 224 24.78 2.44 4.47
N LEU A 225 24.97 1.13 4.58
CA LEU A 225 24.33 0.29 5.56
C LEU A 225 24.54 0.77 7.01
N ALA A 226 25.75 1.25 7.33
CA ALA A 226 26.07 1.72 8.67
C ALA A 226 25.27 2.98 9.04
N ALA A 227 25.13 3.91 8.09
CA ALA A 227 24.32 5.11 8.24
C ALA A 227 22.83 4.78 8.40
N LEU A 228 22.29 3.87 7.55
CA LEU A 228 20.88 3.48 7.55
C LEU A 228 20.48 2.68 8.80
N THR A 229 21.41 1.98 9.41
CA THR A 229 21.19 1.19 10.64
C THR A 229 21.70 1.87 11.91
N SER A 230 22.19 3.10 11.79
CA SER A 230 22.52 3.98 12.91
C SER A 230 21.32 4.21 13.83
N THR A 231 21.55 4.54 15.08
CA THR A 231 20.49 4.95 16.04
C THR A 231 20.31 6.46 16.13
N ALA A 232 21.12 7.23 15.41
CA ALA A 232 21.01 8.69 15.38
C ALA A 232 19.91 9.14 14.42
N TYR A 233 19.02 10.03 14.88
CA TYR A 233 17.99 10.64 14.07
C TYR A 233 18.38 12.07 13.71
N ASN A 234 18.84 12.28 12.49
CA ASN A 234 19.34 13.56 11.97
C ASN A 234 18.68 13.87 10.61
N PRO A 235 17.39 14.25 10.56
CA PRO A 235 16.70 14.44 9.31
C PRO A 235 17.29 15.59 8.47
N LEU A 236 17.32 15.40 7.15
CA LEU A 236 17.71 16.45 6.23
C LEU A 236 16.71 17.61 6.27
N THR A 237 17.19 18.83 6.09
CA THR A 237 16.33 20.03 6.07
C THR A 237 16.07 20.55 4.67
N SER A 238 16.75 20.01 3.66
CA SER A 238 16.55 20.34 2.24
C SER A 238 17.01 19.22 1.33
N VAL A 239 16.44 19.16 0.14
CA VAL A 239 16.77 18.21 -0.94
C VAL A 239 16.92 18.98 -2.25
N ASP A 240 18.00 18.77 -2.97
CA ASP A 240 18.19 19.30 -4.32
C ASP A 240 17.39 18.45 -5.30
N LEU A 241 16.59 19.09 -6.16
CA LEU A 241 15.71 18.41 -7.10
C LEU A 241 16.31 18.38 -8.52
N PRO A 242 15.89 17.43 -9.38
CA PRO A 242 16.43 17.28 -10.74
C PRO A 242 16.31 18.53 -11.64
N ASP A 243 15.33 19.38 -11.38
CA ASP A 243 15.14 20.66 -12.12
C ASP A 243 16.07 21.79 -11.65
N GLY A 244 16.98 21.51 -10.73
CA GLY A 244 17.91 22.49 -10.15
C GLY A 244 17.31 23.33 -9.01
N SER A 245 16.04 23.14 -8.66
CA SER A 245 15.42 23.77 -7.49
C SER A 245 15.77 23.02 -6.22
N LYS A 246 15.44 23.62 -5.09
CA LYS A 246 15.61 23.01 -3.76
C LYS A 246 14.25 22.91 -3.06
N LEU A 247 13.90 21.73 -2.59
CA LEU A 247 12.76 21.52 -1.69
C LEU A 247 13.26 21.60 -0.25
N THR A 248 12.63 22.39 0.58
CA THR A 248 12.99 22.58 1.99
C THR A 248 11.91 22.08 2.94
N LYS A 249 12.26 21.83 4.22
CA LYS A 249 11.29 21.50 5.28
C LYS A 249 10.18 22.55 5.33
N GLN A 250 10.51 23.84 5.14
CA GLN A 250 9.54 24.92 5.17
C GLN A 250 8.55 24.88 4.00
N ASP A 251 9.00 24.49 2.82
CA ASP A 251 8.12 24.31 1.66
C ASP A 251 7.11 23.18 1.93
N VAL A 252 7.57 22.05 2.49
CA VAL A 252 6.71 20.92 2.84
C VAL A 252 5.72 21.29 3.95
N ILE A 253 6.11 22.11 4.92
CA ILE A 253 5.17 22.68 5.92
C ILE A 253 4.11 23.52 5.22
N GLY A 254 4.46 24.31 4.21
CA GLY A 254 3.51 25.08 3.42
C GLY A 254 2.45 24.21 2.73
N TYR A 255 2.88 23.12 2.08
CA TYR A 255 1.98 22.17 1.42
C TYR A 255 1.06 21.45 2.42
N ILE A 256 1.60 20.93 3.53
CA ILE A 256 0.76 20.22 4.50
C ILE A 256 -0.20 21.17 5.24
N ASP A 257 0.18 22.43 5.46
CA ASP A 257 -0.70 23.46 6.02
C ASP A 257 -1.83 23.80 5.04
N ASP A 258 -1.57 23.86 3.73
CA ASP A 258 -2.62 24.03 2.70
C ASP A 258 -3.59 22.85 2.71
N CYS A 259 -3.07 21.62 2.72
CA CYS A 259 -3.87 20.41 2.83
C CYS A 259 -4.79 20.43 4.07
N VAL A 260 -4.25 20.71 5.26
CA VAL A 260 -5.03 20.72 6.50
C VAL A 260 -6.11 21.80 6.50
N ASN A 261 -5.81 22.99 5.97
CA ASN A 261 -6.70 24.14 6.07
C ASN A 261 -7.74 24.22 4.93
N ASN A 262 -7.43 23.71 3.74
CA ASN A 262 -8.20 24.01 2.54
C ASN A 262 -8.78 22.78 1.83
N SER A 263 -8.36 21.55 2.19
CA SER A 263 -8.79 20.34 1.48
C SER A 263 -10.25 19.95 1.73
N GLY A 264 -10.80 20.30 2.90
CA GLY A 264 -12.12 19.83 3.32
C GLY A 264 -12.15 18.36 3.75
N TYR A 265 -11.00 17.68 3.88
CA TYR A 265 -10.91 16.42 4.60
C TYR A 265 -11.05 16.65 6.10
N SER A 266 -11.55 15.66 6.82
CA SER A 266 -11.79 15.80 8.27
C SER A 266 -11.78 14.43 8.95
N LEU A 267 -11.50 14.42 10.26
CA LEU A 267 -11.59 13.20 11.06
C LEU A 267 -13.04 12.70 11.13
N VAL A 268 -13.23 11.39 10.99
CA VAL A 268 -14.49 10.73 11.33
C VAL A 268 -14.70 10.87 12.85
N PRO A 269 -15.85 11.36 13.32
CA PRO A 269 -16.04 11.71 14.74
C PRO A 269 -15.85 10.54 15.70
N ASP A 270 -16.30 9.34 15.34
CA ASP A 270 -16.02 8.13 16.12
C ASP A 270 -15.06 7.23 15.33
N TYR A 271 -13.91 6.95 15.92
CA TYR A 271 -12.87 6.12 15.31
C TYR A 271 -13.35 4.75 14.84
N ARG A 272 -14.31 4.16 15.55
CA ARG A 272 -14.87 2.84 15.24
C ARG A 272 -15.64 2.82 13.92
N ASN A 273 -16.22 3.97 13.55
CA ASN A 273 -16.97 4.12 12.31
C ASN A 273 -16.10 4.07 11.04
N LEU A 274 -14.78 4.09 11.18
CA LEU A 274 -13.84 3.85 10.06
C LEU A 274 -13.83 2.39 9.59
N TRP A 275 -14.25 1.43 10.44
CA TRP A 275 -13.99 0.01 10.21
C TRP A 275 -15.24 -0.77 9.88
N ALA A 276 -15.10 -1.73 8.93
CA ALA A 276 -16.22 -2.48 8.36
C ALA A 276 -17.05 -3.28 9.38
N TYR A 277 -16.53 -3.60 10.55
CA TYR A 277 -17.32 -4.30 11.58
C TYR A 277 -18.46 -3.45 12.18
N THR A 278 -18.53 -2.14 11.90
CA THR A 278 -19.64 -1.26 12.26
C THR A 278 -20.67 -1.10 11.15
N ASN A 279 -20.63 -1.96 10.13
CA ASN A 279 -21.62 -1.95 9.05
C ASN A 279 -23.04 -2.27 9.56
N LYS A 280 -24.04 -1.82 8.81
CA LYS A 280 -25.48 -1.94 9.17
C LYS A 280 -25.98 -3.37 9.41
N TYR A 281 -25.26 -4.39 8.92
CA TYR A 281 -25.68 -5.78 9.06
C TYR A 281 -25.10 -6.49 10.28
N THR A 282 -23.99 -5.99 10.84
CA THR A 282 -23.29 -6.63 11.95
C THR A 282 -23.26 -5.79 13.23
N VAL A 283 -23.38 -4.47 13.12
CA VAL A 283 -23.17 -3.52 14.23
C VAL A 283 -24.03 -3.78 15.47
N GLU A 284 -25.29 -4.19 15.30
CA GLU A 284 -26.22 -4.47 16.41
C GLU A 284 -26.12 -5.91 16.96
N GLN A 285 -25.47 -6.81 16.23
CA GLN A 285 -25.25 -8.20 16.66
C GLN A 285 -23.87 -8.41 17.30
N TYR A 286 -22.92 -7.53 17.03
CA TYR A 286 -21.58 -7.61 17.61
C TYR A 286 -21.59 -7.01 19.02
N PRO A 287 -21.30 -7.78 20.09
CA PRO A 287 -21.41 -7.30 21.48
C PRO A 287 -20.59 -6.04 21.75
N TYR A 288 -19.47 -5.87 21.08
CA TYR A 288 -18.59 -4.69 21.22
C TYR A 288 -19.23 -3.40 20.70
N THR A 289 -20.15 -3.47 19.73
CA THR A 289 -20.75 -2.31 19.06
C THR A 289 -22.24 -2.13 19.31
N ALA A 290 -22.94 -3.19 19.74
CA ALA A 290 -24.39 -3.22 19.93
C ALA A 290 -24.89 -2.10 20.86
N GLY A 291 -25.94 -1.40 20.43
CA GLY A 291 -26.56 -0.32 21.20
C GLY A 291 -25.74 0.97 21.30
N GLN A 292 -24.62 1.12 20.61
CA GLN A 292 -23.76 2.28 20.67
C GLN A 292 -23.99 3.31 19.55
N ASN A 293 -24.98 3.09 18.70
CA ASN A 293 -25.34 3.98 17.58
C ASN A 293 -24.16 4.24 16.62
N LEU A 294 -23.34 3.20 16.37
CA LEU A 294 -22.22 3.24 15.44
C LEU A 294 -22.71 2.98 14.01
N LYS A 295 -21.97 3.53 13.06
CA LYS A 295 -22.25 3.34 11.63
C LYS A 295 -20.95 3.45 10.84
N TRP A 296 -20.66 2.44 10.06
CA TRP A 296 -19.55 2.47 9.12
C TRP A 296 -19.68 3.62 8.12
N VAL A 297 -18.63 4.41 7.94
CA VAL A 297 -18.68 5.60 7.05
C VAL A 297 -18.76 5.24 5.57
N GLU A 298 -18.42 4.01 5.17
CA GLU A 298 -18.48 3.48 3.81
C GLU A 298 -19.60 2.43 3.65
N ASP A 299 -20.65 2.50 4.46
CA ASP A 299 -21.74 1.53 4.51
C ASP A 299 -22.61 1.49 3.23
N ASP A 300 -22.29 2.28 2.23
CA ASP A 300 -22.85 2.20 0.88
C ASP A 300 -21.76 1.96 -0.16
N LEU A 301 -21.31 0.70 -0.28
CA LEU A 301 -20.30 0.26 -1.23
C LEU A 301 -20.72 0.41 -2.71
N ASN A 302 -21.99 0.77 -2.99
CA ASN A 302 -22.51 1.02 -4.32
C ASN A 302 -22.64 2.52 -4.66
N ALA A 303 -22.26 3.41 -3.74
CA ALA A 303 -22.43 4.86 -3.93
C ALA A 303 -21.60 5.45 -5.08
N GLY A 304 -20.65 4.72 -5.63
CA GLY A 304 -19.76 5.17 -6.71
C GLY A 304 -18.75 6.25 -6.31
N ALA A 305 -18.91 6.82 -5.10
CA ALA A 305 -18.02 7.82 -4.53
C ALA A 305 -17.77 7.48 -3.05
N SER A 306 -16.57 7.78 -2.55
CA SER A 306 -16.28 7.57 -1.13
C SER A 306 -17.12 8.51 -0.26
N THR A 307 -17.76 7.94 0.74
CA THR A 307 -18.49 8.69 1.78
C THR A 307 -17.62 8.91 3.04
N ASN A 308 -16.38 8.44 3.03
CA ASN A 308 -15.44 8.58 4.11
C ASN A 308 -14.70 9.94 4.03
N PRO A 309 -14.99 10.91 4.92
CA PRO A 309 -14.37 12.23 4.87
C PRO A 309 -12.88 12.21 5.25
N GLU A 310 -12.40 11.12 5.81
CA GLU A 310 -11.02 10.95 6.26
C GLU A 310 -10.15 10.26 5.20
N SER A 311 -10.73 9.46 4.28
CA SER A 311 -9.99 8.75 3.22
C SER A 311 -9.51 9.70 2.14
N MET A 312 -8.19 9.75 1.93
CA MET A 312 -7.53 10.60 0.93
C MET A 312 -6.98 9.81 -0.25
N PHE A 313 -6.45 8.62 0.02
CA PHE A 313 -5.96 7.71 -1.01
C PHE A 313 -6.25 6.27 -0.63
N ALA A 314 -6.91 5.54 -1.52
CA ALA A 314 -7.30 4.15 -1.29
C ALA A 314 -7.23 3.32 -2.56
N ILE A 315 -6.94 2.03 -2.40
CA ILE A 315 -7.17 1.04 -3.45
C ILE A 315 -8.64 0.62 -3.37
N LYS A 316 -9.35 0.77 -4.48
CA LYS A 316 -10.77 0.42 -4.60
C LYS A 316 -10.94 -0.96 -5.19
N PHE A 317 -11.88 -1.72 -4.65
CA PHE A 317 -12.19 -3.06 -5.09
C PHE A 317 -13.66 -3.16 -5.55
N ASN A 318 -14.04 -4.27 -6.17
CA ASN A 318 -15.41 -4.43 -6.64
C ASN A 318 -15.87 -5.90 -6.64
N LYS A 319 -17.19 -6.08 -6.79
CA LYS A 319 -17.87 -7.37 -6.75
C LYS A 319 -17.62 -8.29 -7.96
N LEU A 320 -16.94 -7.81 -8.99
CA LEU A 320 -16.62 -8.60 -10.20
C LEU A 320 -15.39 -9.49 -10.01
N ALA A 321 -14.72 -9.41 -8.87
CA ALA A 321 -13.54 -10.21 -8.57
C ALA A 321 -13.81 -11.72 -8.67
N SER A 322 -12.87 -12.42 -9.28
CA SER A 322 -12.79 -13.88 -9.29
C SER A 322 -11.33 -14.31 -9.50
N TRP A 323 -11.02 -15.56 -9.23
CA TRP A 323 -9.67 -16.10 -9.46
C TRP A 323 -9.20 -16.04 -10.92
N SER A 324 -10.12 -15.94 -11.87
CA SER A 324 -9.84 -15.94 -13.30
C SER A 324 -9.89 -14.56 -13.94
N THR A 325 -10.28 -13.52 -13.21
CA THR A 325 -10.35 -12.17 -13.77
C THR A 325 -9.14 -11.33 -13.38
N THR A 326 -8.68 -10.50 -14.31
CA THR A 326 -7.66 -9.48 -14.09
C THR A 326 -8.27 -8.09 -13.82
N ILE A 327 -9.61 -7.99 -13.91
CA ILE A 327 -10.36 -6.74 -13.68
C ILE A 327 -11.32 -6.97 -12.51
N GLY A 328 -11.39 -6.03 -11.59
CA GLY A 328 -12.33 -6.08 -10.47
C GLY A 328 -11.93 -7.07 -9.39
N TYR A 329 -10.70 -6.98 -8.96
CA TYR A 329 -10.20 -7.77 -7.84
C TYR A 329 -10.98 -7.48 -6.56
N GLY A 330 -11.24 -8.52 -5.74
CA GLY A 330 -11.62 -8.38 -4.34
C GLY A 330 -10.43 -7.94 -3.49
N ASN A 331 -10.71 -7.46 -2.27
CA ASN A 331 -9.67 -7.10 -1.33
C ASN A 331 -8.95 -8.36 -0.79
N GLY A 332 -7.85 -8.72 -1.43
CA GLY A 332 -7.01 -9.86 -1.04
C GLY A 332 -6.30 -9.66 0.29
N TYR A 333 -6.06 -8.42 0.70
CA TYR A 333 -5.47 -8.13 2.01
C TYR A 333 -6.41 -8.54 3.14
N ALA A 334 -7.70 -8.28 3.03
CA ALA A 334 -8.70 -8.71 4.01
C ALA A 334 -8.74 -10.25 4.15
N LEU A 335 -8.57 -10.98 3.03
CA LEU A 335 -8.44 -12.43 3.07
C LEU A 335 -7.18 -12.87 3.85
N HIS A 336 -6.05 -12.25 3.56
CA HIS A 336 -4.79 -12.65 4.18
C HIS A 336 -4.74 -12.33 5.67
N PHE A 337 -5.17 -11.12 6.06
CA PHE A 337 -5.17 -10.66 7.46
C PHE A 337 -6.40 -11.13 8.25
N GLY A 338 -7.35 -11.81 7.62
CA GLY A 338 -8.47 -12.48 8.27
C GLY A 338 -8.03 -13.64 9.17
N ILE A 339 -8.89 -14.02 10.12
CA ILE A 339 -8.63 -15.14 11.05
C ILE A 339 -8.32 -16.42 10.26
N ARG A 340 -7.33 -17.18 10.69
CA ARG A 340 -6.92 -18.44 10.03
C ARG A 340 -8.10 -19.37 9.80
N GLY A 341 -8.29 -19.81 8.57
CA GLY A 341 -9.42 -20.58 8.10
C GLY A 341 -9.75 -21.83 8.94
N GLY A 342 -10.95 -22.30 8.80
CA GLY A 342 -11.49 -23.40 9.58
C GLY A 342 -12.15 -22.99 10.89
N GLN A 343 -12.18 -21.69 11.24
CA GLN A 343 -13.01 -21.21 12.33
C GLN A 343 -14.49 -21.19 11.88
N ASP A 344 -15.36 -21.62 12.77
CA ASP A 344 -16.79 -21.42 12.61
C ASP A 344 -17.10 -19.92 12.80
N VAL A 345 -17.77 -19.31 11.83
CA VAL A 345 -18.06 -17.87 11.86
C VAL A 345 -18.90 -17.48 13.09
N ASP A 346 -19.76 -18.37 13.60
CA ASP A 346 -20.48 -18.16 14.85
C ASP A 346 -19.55 -18.01 16.07
N LYS A 347 -18.32 -18.51 15.98
CA LYS A 347 -17.31 -18.41 17.03
C LYS A 347 -16.42 -17.16 16.91
N THR A 348 -16.33 -16.59 15.73
CA THR A 348 -15.45 -15.45 15.43
C THR A 348 -16.20 -14.18 15.04
N PHE A 349 -17.52 -14.21 15.02
CA PHE A 349 -18.38 -13.09 14.60
C PHE A 349 -17.97 -11.76 15.28
N PRO A 350 -17.86 -10.66 14.55
CA PRO A 350 -18.29 -10.44 13.17
C PRO A 350 -17.21 -10.75 12.11
N PHE A 351 -16.09 -11.35 12.50
CA PHE A 351 -14.94 -11.57 11.60
C PHE A 351 -15.10 -12.88 10.83
N GLY A 352 -14.89 -12.78 9.50
CA GLY A 352 -14.90 -13.90 8.59
C GLY A 352 -13.61 -14.71 8.64
N GLN A 353 -13.53 -15.73 7.80
CA GLN A 353 -12.34 -16.56 7.65
C GLN A 353 -11.29 -15.88 6.79
N GLY A 354 -10.02 -16.15 7.10
CA GLY A 354 -8.88 -15.70 6.34
C GLY A 354 -7.70 -16.66 6.42
N TRP A 355 -6.53 -16.17 6.05
CA TRP A 355 -5.30 -16.98 6.00
C TRP A 355 -4.42 -16.80 7.24
N GLY A 356 -4.76 -15.87 8.13
CA GLY A 356 -4.09 -15.69 9.41
C GLY A 356 -2.71 -15.04 9.31
N ALA A 357 -2.47 -14.22 8.28
CA ALA A 357 -1.28 -13.37 8.25
C ALA A 357 -1.36 -12.30 9.35
N GLY A 358 -0.22 -11.92 9.88
CA GLY A 358 -0.10 -10.77 10.76
C GLY A 358 -0.82 -10.90 12.12
N PRO A 359 -0.71 -12.02 12.87
CA PRO A 359 -1.18 -12.02 14.24
C PRO A 359 -0.58 -10.83 14.99
N VAL A 360 -1.39 -10.14 15.80
CA VAL A 360 -0.93 -8.94 16.51
C VAL A 360 0.14 -9.33 17.54
N ALA A 361 1.29 -8.67 17.47
CA ALA A 361 2.39 -8.92 18.38
C ALA A 361 2.00 -8.50 19.81
N PRO A 362 2.15 -9.37 20.84
CA PRO A 362 1.75 -9.07 22.21
C PRO A 362 2.42 -7.82 22.78
N ASN A 363 3.65 -7.52 22.38
CA ASN A 363 4.35 -6.30 22.80
C ASN A 363 3.65 -5.01 22.38
N LEU A 364 2.92 -4.98 21.26
CA LEU A 364 2.10 -3.82 20.88
C LEU A 364 1.00 -3.57 21.92
N VAL A 365 0.28 -4.64 22.29
CA VAL A 365 -0.84 -4.54 23.25
C VAL A 365 -0.34 -4.09 24.61
N ASP A 366 0.79 -4.65 25.07
CA ASP A 366 1.40 -4.32 26.36
C ASP A 366 1.94 -2.88 26.38
N ASP A 367 2.66 -2.44 25.34
CA ASP A 367 3.16 -1.07 25.20
C ASP A 367 2.00 -0.06 25.18
N TRP A 368 0.93 -0.35 24.39
CA TRP A 368 -0.23 0.54 24.28
C TRP A 368 -0.98 0.66 25.61
N LYS A 369 -1.25 -0.49 26.24
CA LYS A 369 -1.95 -0.52 27.54
C LYS A 369 -1.16 0.17 28.65
N ALA A 370 0.16 0.08 28.62
CA ALA A 370 1.03 0.76 29.60
C ALA A 370 1.07 2.27 29.38
N ALA A 371 1.09 2.72 28.11
CA ALA A 371 1.16 4.14 27.76
C ALA A 371 -0.21 4.84 27.91
N GLU A 372 -1.28 4.23 27.40
CA GLU A 372 -2.63 4.80 27.35
C GLU A 372 -3.67 3.74 27.72
N PRO A 373 -3.84 3.45 29.01
CA PRO A 373 -4.70 2.33 29.47
C PRO A 373 -6.17 2.48 29.07
N ASN A 374 -6.64 3.71 28.86
CA ASN A 374 -8.03 4.04 28.54
C ASN A 374 -8.24 4.41 27.06
N ASP A 375 -7.26 4.17 26.19
CA ASP A 375 -7.40 4.48 24.77
C ASP A 375 -8.35 3.50 24.10
N MET A 376 -9.52 4.01 23.67
CA MET A 376 -10.55 3.22 23.01
C MET A 376 -10.11 2.64 21.66
N ARG A 377 -9.09 3.24 21.02
CA ARG A 377 -8.59 2.77 19.73
C ARG A 377 -7.93 1.39 19.81
N ARG A 378 -7.39 1.01 20.97
CA ARG A 378 -6.83 -0.32 21.18
C ARG A 378 -7.90 -1.40 20.94
N ASP A 379 -9.02 -1.30 21.65
CA ASP A 379 -10.10 -2.28 21.55
C ASP A 379 -10.87 -2.14 20.21
N ALA A 380 -10.83 -0.95 19.60
CA ALA A 380 -11.37 -0.72 18.26
C ALA A 380 -10.52 -1.36 17.14
N SER A 381 -9.22 -1.54 17.38
CA SER A 381 -8.26 -2.05 16.38
C SER A 381 -7.86 -3.50 16.61
N ILE A 382 -8.00 -4.01 17.84
CA ILE A 382 -7.50 -5.32 18.25
C ILE A 382 -8.63 -6.12 18.91
N GLN A 383 -8.82 -7.36 18.44
CA GLN A 383 -9.68 -8.35 19.08
C GLN A 383 -8.83 -9.26 19.97
N ASP A 384 -9.15 -9.34 21.23
CA ASP A 384 -8.67 -10.41 22.08
C ASP A 384 -9.51 -11.66 21.77
N VAL A 385 -8.88 -12.70 21.23
CA VAL A 385 -9.61 -13.91 20.80
C VAL A 385 -10.21 -14.68 21.99
N ARG A 386 -9.74 -14.42 23.22
CA ARG A 386 -10.28 -15.02 24.45
C ARG A 386 -11.67 -14.47 24.81
N GLU A 387 -12.05 -13.33 24.23
CA GLU A 387 -13.39 -12.73 24.37
C GLU A 387 -14.39 -13.32 23.37
N LEU A 388 -13.92 -14.07 22.39
CA LEU A 388 -14.80 -14.74 21.43
C LEU A 388 -15.42 -15.98 22.04
N PRO A 389 -16.70 -16.32 21.72
CA PRO A 389 -17.50 -17.31 22.47
C PRO A 389 -16.88 -18.71 22.56
N ALA A 390 -16.16 -19.14 21.53
CA ALA A 390 -15.57 -20.48 21.48
C ALA A 390 -14.38 -20.53 20.53
N TYR A 391 -13.51 -19.54 20.59
CA TYR A 391 -12.30 -19.53 19.77
C TYR A 391 -11.44 -20.77 20.03
N ALA A 392 -10.94 -21.37 18.94
CA ALA A 392 -10.08 -22.54 19.00
C ALA A 392 -8.71 -22.22 18.43
N PHE A 393 -7.68 -22.23 19.27
CA PHE A 393 -6.30 -22.05 18.83
C PHE A 393 -5.87 -23.13 17.84
N GLY A 394 -5.02 -22.78 16.90
CA GLY A 394 -4.51 -23.67 15.87
C GLY A 394 -5.20 -23.53 14.51
N GLY A 395 -6.22 -22.69 14.37
CA GLY A 395 -6.97 -22.50 13.12
C GLY A 395 -8.06 -23.56 12.91
N ALA A 396 -8.61 -24.10 13.98
CA ALA A 396 -9.73 -25.07 13.98
C ALA A 396 -9.53 -26.22 12.98
N THR A 397 -10.31 -26.26 11.89
CA THR A 397 -10.28 -27.36 10.91
C THR A 397 -8.93 -27.56 10.22
N TRP A 398 -8.17 -26.49 10.00
CA TRP A 398 -6.86 -26.58 9.36
C TRP A 398 -5.77 -26.99 10.37
N ALA A 399 -5.93 -26.64 11.64
CA ALA A 399 -5.09 -27.02 12.76
C ALA A 399 -3.56 -26.87 12.53
N ASP A 400 -3.18 -25.91 11.68
CA ASP A 400 -1.79 -25.70 11.25
C ASP A 400 -1.28 -24.27 11.51
N PHE A 401 -2.08 -23.42 12.20
CA PHE A 401 -1.74 -22.04 12.48
C PHE A 401 -0.47 -21.97 13.34
N ILE A 402 0.49 -21.16 12.92
CA ILE A 402 1.75 -20.91 13.61
C ILE A 402 1.92 -19.43 13.93
N GLN A 403 2.77 -19.08 14.89
CA GLN A 403 2.92 -17.73 15.44
C GLN A 403 1.57 -17.08 15.84
N GLU A 404 0.54 -17.87 16.08
CA GLU A 404 -0.74 -17.37 16.56
C GLU A 404 -0.58 -16.72 17.92
N THR A 405 -1.27 -15.61 18.17
CA THR A 405 -1.27 -14.92 19.45
C THR A 405 -2.67 -14.87 20.05
N ASN A 406 -2.82 -14.27 21.24
CA ASN A 406 -4.15 -13.98 21.77
C ASN A 406 -4.86 -12.83 21.04
N TYR A 407 -4.23 -12.21 20.06
CA TYR A 407 -4.68 -10.95 19.51
C TYR A 407 -4.74 -10.98 17.99
N PHE A 408 -5.80 -10.39 17.48
CA PHE A 408 -6.11 -10.35 16.07
C PHE A 408 -6.50 -8.92 15.67
N GLU A 409 -6.06 -8.44 14.52
CA GLU A 409 -6.41 -7.08 14.08
C GLU A 409 -7.85 -7.03 13.52
N LYS A 410 -8.52 -5.89 13.65
CA LYS A 410 -9.90 -5.66 13.22
C LYS A 410 -10.03 -4.81 11.97
N LYS A 411 -8.99 -4.05 11.60
CA LYS A 411 -9.09 -3.01 10.59
C LYS A 411 -9.16 -3.57 9.17
N GLN A 412 -8.34 -4.58 8.88
CA GLN A 412 -8.24 -5.23 7.57
C GLN A 412 -8.93 -6.60 7.52
N ALA A 413 -9.56 -7.00 8.62
CA ALA A 413 -10.18 -8.31 8.72
C ALA A 413 -11.40 -8.45 7.81
N ALA A 414 -11.53 -9.60 7.17
CA ALA A 414 -12.76 -9.98 6.49
C ALA A 414 -13.95 -10.03 7.46
N ILE A 415 -15.10 -9.56 7.04
CA ILE A 415 -16.31 -9.51 7.87
C ILE A 415 -17.30 -10.59 7.43
N ALA A 416 -17.90 -11.28 8.40
CA ALA A 416 -18.95 -12.26 8.16
C ALA A 416 -20.31 -11.57 7.93
N GLY A 417 -21.18 -12.24 7.17
CA GLY A 417 -22.53 -11.79 6.91
C GLY A 417 -23.58 -12.83 7.32
N PHE A 418 -24.77 -12.36 7.66
CA PHE A 418 -25.89 -13.22 8.03
C PHE A 418 -26.69 -13.63 6.80
N ASP A 419 -26.80 -14.94 6.57
CA ASP A 419 -27.65 -15.52 5.52
C ASP A 419 -29.07 -15.82 6.07
N PRO A 420 -30.07 -15.06 5.68
CA PRO A 420 -31.43 -15.27 6.18
C PRO A 420 -32.07 -16.59 5.70
N ALA A 421 -31.57 -17.17 4.59
CA ALA A 421 -32.15 -18.42 4.07
C ALA A 421 -31.73 -19.64 4.90
N THR A 422 -30.51 -19.64 5.41
CA THR A 422 -29.97 -20.72 6.26
C THR A 422 -30.02 -20.38 7.74
N ASN A 423 -30.35 -19.14 8.11
CA ASN A 423 -30.31 -18.59 9.46
C ASN A 423 -28.96 -18.76 10.14
N LYS A 424 -27.84 -18.54 9.36
CA LYS A 424 -26.47 -18.68 9.82
C LYS A 424 -25.60 -17.52 9.31
N TYR A 425 -24.51 -17.28 10.03
CA TYR A 425 -23.44 -16.43 9.51
C TYR A 425 -22.58 -17.17 8.48
N GLN A 426 -22.16 -16.46 7.47
CA GLN A 426 -21.33 -16.96 6.37
C GLN A 426 -20.05 -16.13 6.26
N PRO A 427 -18.92 -16.72 5.82
CA PRO A 427 -17.64 -16.02 5.76
C PRO A 427 -17.51 -14.98 4.65
N CYS A 428 -18.40 -14.96 3.66
CA CYS A 428 -18.35 -14.07 2.51
C CYS A 428 -19.58 -13.15 2.49
N PHE A 429 -19.44 -11.96 3.01
CA PHE A 429 -20.62 -11.10 3.16
C PHE A 429 -20.65 -9.88 2.23
N GLU A 430 -19.51 -9.20 1.98
CA GLU A 430 -19.54 -7.87 1.35
C GLU A 430 -20.09 -7.91 -0.08
N ALA A 431 -19.54 -8.77 -0.94
CA ALA A 431 -20.04 -8.90 -2.31
C ALA A 431 -21.47 -9.45 -2.38
N ILE A 432 -21.95 -10.12 -1.33
CA ILE A 432 -23.33 -10.63 -1.22
C ILE A 432 -24.25 -9.53 -0.72
N MET A 433 -23.90 -8.86 0.38
CA MET A 433 -24.77 -7.90 1.06
C MET A 433 -24.82 -6.54 0.35
N TYR A 434 -23.74 -6.14 -0.28
CA TYR A 434 -23.62 -4.87 -1.02
C TYR A 434 -23.57 -5.03 -2.53
N GLY A 435 -23.45 -6.26 -3.04
CA GLY A 435 -23.40 -6.60 -4.46
C GLY A 435 -24.69 -7.23 -4.97
N ASP A 436 -24.63 -7.73 -6.20
CA ASP A 436 -25.71 -8.48 -6.85
C ASP A 436 -25.52 -10.00 -6.72
N LYS A 437 -24.53 -10.45 -5.96
CA LYS A 437 -24.31 -11.89 -5.73
C LYS A 437 -25.28 -12.35 -4.64
N GLY A 438 -26.06 -13.39 -4.95
CA GLY A 438 -26.90 -14.06 -3.95
C GLY A 438 -26.10 -15.02 -3.07
N TRP A 439 -26.74 -15.56 -2.03
CA TRP A 439 -26.21 -16.64 -1.18
C TRP A 439 -26.21 -17.99 -1.92
N GLU A 440 -25.79 -17.99 -3.19
CA GLU A 440 -25.83 -19.17 -4.05
C GLU A 440 -24.58 -20.03 -3.89
N ASN A 441 -24.72 -21.31 -4.25
CA ASN A 441 -23.58 -22.22 -4.33
C ASN A 441 -22.52 -21.68 -5.30
N GLY A 442 -21.31 -21.44 -4.81
CA GLY A 442 -20.18 -20.97 -5.62
C GLY A 442 -19.71 -19.54 -5.34
N VAL A 443 -20.37 -18.80 -4.43
CA VAL A 443 -19.78 -17.55 -3.92
C VAL A 443 -18.54 -17.90 -3.10
N ASN A 444 -17.40 -17.43 -3.56
CA ASN A 444 -16.12 -17.71 -2.91
C ASN A 444 -15.79 -16.58 -1.93
N PHE A 445 -15.77 -16.86 -0.62
CA PHE A 445 -15.44 -15.89 0.41
C PHE A 445 -14.05 -15.25 0.18
N GLN A 446 -13.15 -15.96 -0.45
CA GLN A 446 -11.79 -15.47 -0.74
C GLN A 446 -11.75 -14.32 -1.75
N THR A 447 -12.81 -14.14 -2.55
CA THR A 447 -12.91 -13.06 -3.54
C THR A 447 -14.08 -12.12 -3.26
N SER A 448 -14.68 -12.19 -2.08
CA SER A 448 -15.91 -11.46 -1.76
C SER A 448 -15.73 -10.22 -0.90
N ASN A 449 -14.50 -9.97 -0.41
CA ASN A 449 -14.18 -8.74 0.31
C ASN A 449 -13.99 -7.61 -0.70
N ILE A 450 -14.73 -6.51 -0.55
CA ILE A 450 -14.76 -5.41 -1.52
C ILE A 450 -14.61 -4.02 -0.90
N HIS A 451 -14.41 -3.93 0.42
CA HIS A 451 -14.13 -2.66 1.08
C HIS A 451 -12.76 -2.09 0.65
N ASP A 452 -12.67 -0.78 0.62
CA ASP A 452 -11.47 -0.07 0.21
C ASP A 452 -10.28 -0.36 1.14
N LEU A 453 -9.09 -0.47 0.58
CA LEU A 453 -7.84 -0.43 1.34
C LEU A 453 -7.34 1.02 1.39
N VAL A 454 -7.56 1.70 2.51
CA VAL A 454 -7.14 3.08 2.71
C VAL A 454 -5.64 3.13 2.99
N LEU A 455 -4.89 3.80 2.11
CA LEU A 455 -3.43 3.94 2.19
C LEU A 455 -3.00 5.27 2.83
N LEU A 456 -3.86 6.28 2.77
CA LEU A 456 -3.62 7.61 3.34
C LEU A 456 -4.93 8.19 3.83
N ARG A 457 -4.96 8.63 5.09
CA ARG A 457 -6.12 9.29 5.68
C ARG A 457 -5.73 10.53 6.48
N PHE A 458 -6.69 11.40 6.70
CA PHE A 458 -6.47 12.74 7.25
C PHE A 458 -5.83 12.75 8.65
N ALA A 459 -6.04 11.72 9.46
CA ALA A 459 -5.35 11.60 10.76
C ALA A 459 -3.83 11.51 10.59
N ASP A 460 -3.33 10.80 9.57
CA ASP A 460 -1.89 10.76 9.28
C ASP A 460 -1.36 12.14 8.88
N VAL A 461 -2.13 12.90 8.10
CA VAL A 461 -1.77 14.29 7.72
C VAL A 461 -1.60 15.18 8.95
N LEU A 462 -2.53 15.11 9.91
CA LEU A 462 -2.46 15.86 11.16
C LEU A 462 -1.22 15.49 11.98
N LEU A 463 -0.88 14.21 12.03
CA LEU A 463 0.30 13.73 12.76
C LEU A 463 1.61 14.09 12.03
N MET A 464 1.64 14.05 10.70
CA MET A 464 2.78 14.53 9.90
C MET A 464 2.97 16.04 10.00
N GLN A 465 1.88 16.82 10.03
CA GLN A 465 1.94 18.27 10.29
C GLN A 465 2.56 18.57 11.65
N SER A 466 2.11 17.88 12.71
CA SER A 466 2.68 18.01 14.05
C SER A 466 4.17 17.66 14.10
N GLU A 467 4.60 16.64 13.37
CA GLU A 467 6.01 16.25 13.28
C GLU A 467 6.86 17.32 12.58
N LEU A 468 6.41 17.80 11.43
CA LEU A 468 7.12 18.84 10.67
C LEU A 468 7.23 20.16 11.43
N LYS A 469 6.19 20.55 12.15
CA LYS A 469 6.12 21.81 12.92
C LYS A 469 6.63 21.67 14.35
N GLU A 470 6.83 20.45 14.82
CA GLU A 470 7.21 20.15 16.20
C GLU A 470 6.21 20.75 17.21
N ASP A 471 4.91 20.66 16.88
CA ASP A 471 3.82 21.14 17.72
C ASP A 471 2.81 20.05 18.08
N VAL A 472 1.89 20.36 18.97
CA VAL A 472 0.91 19.38 19.48
C VAL A 472 -0.46 19.49 18.82
N THR A 473 -0.66 20.36 17.84
CA THR A 473 -1.98 20.70 17.31
C THR A 473 -2.66 19.48 16.69
N GLY A 474 -2.03 18.85 15.71
CA GLY A 474 -2.56 17.66 15.05
C GLY A 474 -2.64 16.46 15.99
N ILE A 475 -1.62 16.26 16.84
CA ILE A 475 -1.63 15.22 17.88
C ILE A 475 -2.87 15.37 18.76
N ASN A 476 -3.14 16.57 19.28
CA ASN A 476 -4.27 16.80 20.19
C ASN A 476 -5.64 16.68 19.48
N MET A 477 -5.73 16.96 18.19
CA MET A 477 -6.95 16.69 17.43
C MET A 477 -7.24 15.18 17.36
N VAL A 478 -6.23 14.37 17.07
CA VAL A 478 -6.33 12.91 17.03
C VAL A 478 -6.66 12.33 18.41
N ARG A 479 -5.99 12.80 19.46
CA ARG A 479 -6.25 12.41 20.85
C ARG A 479 -7.67 12.77 21.31
N ALA A 480 -8.13 13.97 20.97
CA ALA A 480 -9.51 14.39 21.30
C ALA A 480 -10.56 13.48 20.68
N ARG A 481 -10.38 13.05 19.41
CA ARG A 481 -11.25 12.08 18.75
C ARG A 481 -11.26 10.73 19.48
N ALA A 482 -10.11 10.30 20.02
CA ALA A 482 -9.97 9.09 20.83
C ALA A 482 -10.46 9.22 22.28
N GLY A 483 -10.96 10.39 22.70
CA GLY A 483 -11.40 10.66 24.06
C GLY A 483 -10.25 10.84 25.06
N LEU A 484 -9.03 11.09 24.59
CA LEU A 484 -7.84 11.26 25.43
C LEU A 484 -7.57 12.72 25.76
N ALA A 485 -6.99 12.95 26.93
CA ALA A 485 -6.54 14.29 27.33
C ALA A 485 -5.45 14.82 26.38
N PRO A 486 -5.43 16.14 26.11
CA PRO A 486 -4.38 16.75 25.32
C PRO A 486 -3.02 16.67 26.02
N ILE A 487 -1.94 16.57 25.24
CA ILE A 487 -0.57 16.73 25.75
C ILE A 487 -0.16 18.20 25.68
N GLY A 488 0.63 18.63 26.66
CA GLY A 488 1.00 20.05 26.81
C GLY A 488 2.24 20.48 26.00
N ALA A 489 3.07 19.55 25.59
CA ALA A 489 4.31 19.84 24.86
C ALA A 489 4.63 18.72 23.86
N TYR A 490 5.18 19.13 22.71
CA TYR A 490 5.67 18.19 21.70
C TYR A 490 6.93 17.47 22.21
N SER A 491 6.98 16.18 21.90
CA SER A 491 8.21 15.40 21.89
C SER A 491 8.12 14.36 20.79
N LEU A 492 9.25 13.97 20.21
CA LEU A 492 9.27 12.92 19.18
C LEU A 492 8.69 11.60 19.72
N ALA A 493 8.98 11.27 20.98
CA ALA A 493 8.44 10.04 21.60
C ALA A 493 6.90 10.08 21.74
N ALA A 494 6.32 11.22 22.08
CA ALA A 494 4.87 11.37 22.14
C ALA A 494 4.24 11.22 20.74
N LEU A 495 4.84 11.82 19.71
CA LEU A 495 4.40 11.65 18.33
C LEU A 495 4.52 10.18 17.86
N GLN A 496 5.65 9.53 18.12
CA GLN A 496 5.88 8.14 17.77
C GLN A 496 4.82 7.21 18.35
N ASN A 497 4.45 7.42 19.61
CA ASN A 497 3.39 6.68 20.26
C ASN A 497 2.02 6.99 19.63
N GLU A 498 1.69 8.27 19.45
CA GLU A 498 0.39 8.65 18.87
C GLU A 498 0.21 8.09 17.45
N ARG A 499 1.25 8.16 16.62
CA ARG A 499 1.24 7.55 15.28
C ARG A 499 1.05 6.03 15.35
N ARG A 500 1.74 5.36 16.29
CA ARG A 500 1.62 3.91 16.44
C ARG A 500 0.21 3.49 16.85
N TRP A 501 -0.40 4.21 17.83
CA TRP A 501 -1.75 3.90 18.28
C TRP A 501 -2.82 4.21 17.24
N GLU A 502 -2.70 5.34 16.58
CA GLU A 502 -3.66 5.79 15.59
C GLU A 502 -3.62 4.93 14.31
N LEU A 503 -2.42 4.65 13.81
CA LEU A 503 -2.17 4.08 12.49
C LEU A 503 -1.73 2.61 12.53
N ALA A 504 -1.86 1.92 13.68
CA ALA A 504 -1.60 0.48 13.76
C ALA A 504 -2.36 -0.27 12.65
N PHE A 505 -1.70 -1.23 12.01
CA PHE A 505 -2.25 -2.08 10.93
C PHE A 505 -2.65 -1.34 9.64
N GLU A 506 -2.05 -0.16 9.36
CA GLU A 506 -2.28 0.61 8.14
C GLU A 506 -1.03 0.74 7.24
N GLY A 507 -0.06 -0.15 7.43
CA GLY A 507 1.13 -0.25 6.57
C GLY A 507 2.17 0.88 6.75
N VAL A 508 2.03 1.74 7.77
CA VAL A 508 2.93 2.90 7.96
C VAL A 508 4.05 2.64 8.98
N ARG A 509 3.81 1.75 9.95
CA ARG A 509 4.74 1.50 11.07
C ARG A 509 6.13 1.10 10.64
N TRP A 510 6.26 0.26 9.60
CA TRP A 510 7.54 -0.19 9.08
C TRP A 510 8.46 0.96 8.66
N ASN A 511 7.95 1.89 7.87
CA ASN A 511 8.71 3.07 7.46
C ASN A 511 8.94 4.04 8.61
N ASP A 512 8.02 4.16 9.55
CA ASP A 512 8.16 5.01 10.73
C ASP A 512 9.34 4.57 11.62
N ILE A 513 9.43 3.27 11.98
CA ILE A 513 10.54 2.78 12.80
C ILE A 513 11.91 2.88 12.10
N ARG A 514 11.93 2.72 10.77
CA ARG A 514 13.15 2.87 9.97
C ARG A 514 13.61 4.32 9.93
N ARG A 515 12.73 5.27 9.58
CA ARG A 515 13.08 6.68 9.43
C ARG A 515 13.44 7.38 10.73
N TRP A 516 12.96 6.87 11.86
CA TRP A 516 13.36 7.33 13.19
C TRP A 516 14.57 6.61 13.76
N HIS A 517 15.16 5.67 13.02
CA HIS A 517 16.33 4.91 13.45
C HIS A 517 16.13 4.11 14.74
N ILE A 518 14.92 3.62 14.99
CA ILE A 518 14.57 2.80 16.16
C ILE A 518 14.25 1.35 15.80
N ALA A 519 14.30 0.98 14.50
CA ALA A 519 13.83 -0.32 14.02
C ALA A 519 14.50 -1.51 14.72
N ALA A 520 15.81 -1.51 14.89
CA ALA A 520 16.51 -2.63 15.53
C ALA A 520 15.99 -2.88 16.96
N ALA A 521 15.77 -1.83 17.75
CA ALA A 521 15.29 -1.95 19.12
C ALA A 521 13.78 -2.29 19.18
N ALA A 522 12.99 -1.74 18.26
CA ALA A 522 11.56 -2.00 18.19
C ALA A 522 11.28 -3.47 17.82
N LEU A 523 11.92 -3.96 16.77
CA LEU A 523 11.76 -5.33 16.28
C LEU A 523 12.23 -6.39 17.29
N GLU A 524 13.29 -6.13 18.05
CA GLU A 524 13.81 -7.08 19.03
C GLU A 524 12.80 -7.38 20.15
N LYS A 525 11.84 -6.48 20.41
CA LYS A 525 10.76 -6.71 21.39
C LYS A 525 9.86 -7.91 21.05
N GLN A 526 9.83 -8.32 19.78
CA GLN A 526 9.04 -9.46 19.34
C GLN A 526 9.66 -10.80 19.76
N THR A 527 10.96 -10.85 20.06
CA THR A 527 11.65 -12.06 20.50
C THR A 527 11.10 -12.54 21.86
N ASN A 528 10.81 -13.81 21.96
CA ASN A 528 10.24 -14.48 23.15
C ASN A 528 8.81 -14.04 23.52
N GLN A 529 8.09 -13.32 22.68
CA GLN A 529 6.67 -13.06 22.89
C GLN A 529 5.88 -14.38 22.93
N PRO A 530 4.84 -14.48 23.80
CA PRO A 530 4.02 -15.68 23.86
C PRO A 530 3.21 -15.87 22.56
N THR A 531 3.29 -17.08 22.04
CA THR A 531 2.56 -17.50 20.83
C THR A 531 1.95 -18.87 21.01
N TYR A 532 1.23 -19.31 20.00
CA TYR A 532 0.79 -20.70 19.86
C TYR A 532 1.25 -21.24 18.51
N SER A 533 1.63 -22.50 18.48
CA SER A 533 1.91 -23.22 17.25
C SER A 533 1.01 -24.45 17.20
N ARG A 534 0.13 -24.50 16.19
CA ARG A 534 -0.86 -25.58 16.02
C ARG A 534 -1.69 -25.81 17.29
N GLY A 535 -2.10 -24.75 17.95
CA GLY A 535 -2.89 -24.77 19.17
C GLY A 535 -2.11 -25.09 20.47
N VAL A 536 -0.79 -25.31 20.37
CA VAL A 536 0.07 -25.57 21.53
C VAL A 536 0.82 -24.30 21.92
N PRO A 537 0.88 -23.93 23.22
CA PRO A 537 1.67 -22.79 23.68
C PRO A 537 3.14 -22.88 23.24
N ASP A 538 3.66 -21.78 22.71
CA ASP A 538 5.02 -21.61 22.21
C ASP A 538 5.50 -20.18 22.49
N THR A 539 6.69 -19.82 22.00
CA THR A 539 7.21 -18.45 22.03
C THR A 539 7.72 -18.07 20.65
N ASN A 540 7.61 -16.79 20.31
CA ASN A 540 8.19 -16.27 19.09
C ASN A 540 9.72 -16.36 19.13
N LYS A 541 10.32 -17.07 18.18
CA LYS A 541 11.74 -17.45 18.20
C LYS A 541 12.60 -16.44 17.45
N ALA A 542 13.82 -16.28 17.91
CA ALA A 542 14.85 -15.61 17.14
C ALA A 542 15.39 -16.55 16.06
N HIS A 543 15.24 -16.17 14.79
CA HIS A 543 15.81 -16.86 13.63
C HIS A 543 16.98 -16.06 13.07
N ASN A 544 17.98 -16.73 12.51
CA ASN A 544 19.07 -16.09 11.76
C ASN A 544 19.76 -14.92 12.51
N GLY A 545 20.01 -15.10 13.80
CA GLY A 545 20.61 -14.10 14.67
C GLY A 545 19.63 -13.11 15.32
N GLY A 546 18.35 -13.20 15.02
CA GLY A 546 17.27 -12.35 15.57
C GLY A 546 16.88 -11.17 14.70
N TYR A 547 15.76 -10.55 15.03
CA TYR A 547 15.17 -9.44 14.30
C TYR A 547 16.13 -8.24 14.14
N ALA A 548 16.75 -7.81 15.24
CA ALA A 548 17.69 -6.70 15.22
C ALA A 548 18.92 -7.00 14.35
N ALA A 549 19.42 -8.24 14.37
CA ALA A 549 20.55 -8.65 13.56
C ALA A 549 20.20 -8.63 12.06
N ARG A 550 19.03 -9.17 11.69
CA ARG A 550 18.55 -9.14 10.30
C ARG A 550 18.32 -7.70 9.81
N PHE A 551 17.69 -6.84 10.62
CA PHE A 551 17.55 -5.43 10.26
C PHE A 551 18.93 -4.76 10.04
N LYS A 552 19.88 -4.96 10.95
CA LYS A 552 21.24 -4.39 10.82
C LYS A 552 21.99 -4.89 9.58
N ALA A 553 21.72 -6.12 9.15
CA ALA A 553 22.31 -6.69 7.96
C ALA A 553 21.71 -6.15 6.64
N THR A 554 20.47 -5.67 6.66
CA THR A 554 19.70 -5.35 5.44
C THR A 554 19.21 -3.91 5.39
N ALA A 555 19.29 -3.14 6.48
CA ALA A 555 18.55 -1.88 6.69
C ALA A 555 17.02 -2.01 6.42
N GLY A 556 16.51 -3.25 6.48
CA GLY A 556 15.12 -3.54 6.16
C GLY A 556 14.78 -3.59 4.67
N PHE A 557 15.76 -3.53 3.79
CA PHE A 557 15.52 -3.75 2.37
C PHE A 557 15.40 -5.25 2.06
N MET A 558 14.49 -5.57 1.15
CA MET A 558 14.28 -6.93 0.68
C MET A 558 15.34 -7.36 -0.34
N LYS A 559 15.44 -8.68 -0.52
CA LYS A 559 16.25 -9.26 -1.58
C LYS A 559 15.80 -8.72 -2.94
N MET A 560 16.73 -8.18 -3.75
CA MET A 560 16.45 -7.89 -5.14
C MET A 560 16.09 -9.18 -5.87
N PRO A 561 15.06 -9.18 -6.75
CA PRO A 561 14.74 -10.36 -7.54
C PRO A 561 15.95 -10.85 -8.33
N GLU A 562 16.29 -12.12 -8.20
CA GLU A 562 17.54 -12.65 -8.76
C GLU A 562 17.59 -12.53 -10.29
N ASN A 563 16.44 -12.63 -10.96
CA ASN A 563 16.36 -12.42 -12.39
C ASN A 563 16.80 -11.01 -12.81
N GLN A 564 16.57 -9.99 -12.00
CA GLN A 564 17.02 -8.62 -12.28
C GLN A 564 18.54 -8.46 -12.04
N VAL A 565 19.05 -9.12 -11.01
CA VAL A 565 20.50 -9.15 -10.71
C VAL A 565 21.25 -9.88 -11.82
N LEU A 566 20.77 -11.02 -12.29
CA LEU A 566 21.39 -11.81 -13.37
C LEU A 566 21.39 -11.07 -14.72
N GLN A 567 20.44 -10.16 -14.95
CA GLN A 567 20.43 -9.27 -16.12
C GLN A 567 21.45 -8.12 -16.03
N GLY A 568 22.13 -7.97 -14.91
CA GLY A 568 23.11 -6.89 -14.66
C GLY A 568 22.51 -5.49 -14.50
N ARG A 569 21.19 -5.40 -14.28
CA ARG A 569 20.47 -4.13 -14.12
C ARG A 569 20.56 -3.56 -12.72
N VAL A 570 20.65 -4.45 -11.73
CA VAL A 570 20.68 -4.12 -10.31
C VAL A 570 21.73 -4.96 -9.57
N ALA A 571 22.34 -4.40 -8.55
CA ALA A 571 23.15 -5.13 -7.58
C ALA A 571 22.22 -5.76 -6.52
N GLN A 572 22.64 -6.88 -5.94
CA GLN A 572 21.95 -7.45 -4.78
C GLN A 572 22.16 -6.58 -3.54
N ASN A 573 21.11 -6.42 -2.74
CA ASN A 573 21.21 -5.74 -1.44
C ASN A 573 22.11 -6.51 -0.47
N GLU A 574 22.72 -5.77 0.46
CA GLU A 574 23.49 -6.36 1.53
C GLU A 574 22.62 -7.27 2.42
N GLY A 575 23.24 -8.25 3.06
CA GLY A 575 22.56 -9.18 3.98
C GLY A 575 21.74 -10.29 3.31
N TRP A 576 21.74 -10.39 1.97
CA TRP A 576 20.95 -11.40 1.22
C TRP A 576 21.80 -12.50 0.55
N SER A 577 22.99 -12.73 1.06
CA SER A 577 23.86 -13.84 0.65
C SER A 577 24.10 -14.81 1.82
N GLY A 578 24.19 -16.10 1.51
CA GLY A 578 24.50 -17.14 2.48
C GLY A 578 23.34 -17.61 3.36
N ALA A 579 23.63 -18.55 4.25
CA ALA A 579 22.65 -19.25 5.07
C ALA A 579 21.85 -18.35 6.04
N ASP A 580 22.44 -17.25 6.47
CA ASP A 580 21.82 -16.32 7.43
C ASP A 580 20.63 -15.54 6.82
N SER A 581 20.51 -15.52 5.49
CA SER A 581 19.36 -14.92 4.81
C SER A 581 18.24 -15.92 4.47
N GLU A 582 18.49 -17.21 4.62
CA GLU A 582 17.53 -18.25 4.21
C GLU A 582 16.52 -18.55 5.33
N TYR A 583 15.24 -18.62 4.94
CA TYR A 583 14.18 -19.06 5.83
C TYR A 583 14.28 -20.56 6.09
N GLN A 584 14.50 -20.93 7.34
CA GLN A 584 14.75 -22.32 7.77
C GLN A 584 13.46 -23.09 8.17
N GLY A 585 12.32 -22.43 8.11
CA GLY A 585 11.06 -22.97 8.63
C GLY A 585 10.83 -22.54 10.09
N TRP A 586 9.65 -22.86 10.60
CA TRP A 586 9.21 -22.50 11.94
C TRP A 586 9.16 -23.72 12.85
#